data_9a41b0792ac0621c53f8b63d9f746ed4
#
_entry.id   9a41b0792ac0621c53f8b63d9f746ed4
#
_cell.length_a   1.000
_cell.length_b   1.000
_cell.length_c   1.000
_cell.angle_alpha   90.00
_cell.angle_beta   90.00
_cell.angle_gamma   90.00
#
_symmetry.space_group_name_H-M   'P 1'
#
loop_
_entity.id
_entity.type
_entity.pdbx_description
1 polymer ?
#
loop_
_entity_poly.entity_id
_entity_poly.type
_entity_poly.pdbx_seq_one_letter_code
_entity_poly.pdbx_strand_id
1 'polypeptide(L)'
;KSAALAYDKKHERLYYTPMSINQLRYIDLKSGKIYYFEDEEFGSVKYAGDGGNQITRMVIASDGDGYALTNDGNHLIRFTTDKKPTITDLGSLTDDAANTKYSIHSRGGYGGDMVADASDNLYLITANRNVFKINIDSKVAKHIGSIKGLPQGFSTNGAMVEEGSSVIIASSESTIGYYRFDLNTLQAEKVSSSGDVFNASDLANGNLA
;
A
#
# COMPACT_ATOMS: atom_id res chain seq x y z
N LYS A 1 -8.92 -10.66 -9.54
CA LYS A 1 -8.24 -9.35 -9.41
C LYS A 1 -7.49 -9.31 -8.09
N SER A 2 -6.33 -8.66 -8.06
CA SER A 2 -5.58 -8.29 -6.86
C SER A 2 -5.39 -6.77 -6.89
N ALA A 3 -5.37 -6.15 -5.73
CA ALA A 3 -5.16 -4.71 -5.60
C ALA A 3 -4.14 -4.38 -4.49
N ALA A 4 -3.46 -5.39 -3.97
CA ALA A 4 -2.40 -5.23 -2.98
C ALA A 4 -1.25 -6.17 -3.32
N LEU A 5 -0.07 -5.59 -3.49
CA LEU A 5 1.19 -6.27 -3.77
C LEU A 5 2.27 -5.80 -2.80
N ALA A 6 3.19 -6.71 -2.43
CA ALA A 6 4.40 -6.35 -1.71
C ALA A 6 5.57 -7.21 -2.21
N TYR A 7 6.71 -6.59 -2.50
CA TYR A 7 7.88 -7.30 -2.96
C TYR A 7 8.92 -7.50 -1.84
N ASP A 8 9.12 -8.75 -1.48
CA ASP A 8 10.19 -9.18 -0.58
C ASP A 8 11.48 -9.40 -1.39
N LYS A 9 12.34 -8.40 -1.37
CA LYS A 9 13.63 -8.42 -2.06
C LYS A 9 14.58 -9.50 -1.51
N LYS A 10 14.51 -9.79 -0.21
CA LYS A 10 15.39 -10.75 0.45
C LYS A 10 15.14 -12.18 -0.02
N HIS A 11 13.89 -12.58 -0.18
CA HIS A 11 13.51 -13.93 -0.58
C HIS A 11 13.08 -14.00 -2.05
N GLU A 12 13.04 -12.89 -2.78
CA GLU A 12 12.56 -12.76 -4.16
C GLU A 12 11.14 -13.30 -4.33
N ARG A 13 10.23 -12.79 -3.47
CA ARG A 13 8.82 -13.17 -3.46
C ARG A 13 7.93 -11.96 -3.68
N LEU A 14 6.91 -12.13 -4.50
CA LEU A 14 5.85 -11.15 -4.69
C LEU A 14 4.61 -11.60 -3.93
N TYR A 15 4.37 -10.98 -2.78
CA TYR A 15 3.17 -11.21 -1.98
C TYR A 15 1.98 -10.47 -2.57
N TYR A 16 0.79 -11.08 -2.49
CA TYR A 16 -0.45 -10.47 -2.92
C TYR A 16 -1.66 -11.09 -2.22
N THR A 17 -2.78 -10.38 -2.24
CA THR A 17 -4.07 -10.90 -1.83
C THR A 17 -5.10 -10.70 -2.92
N PRO A 18 -5.89 -11.72 -3.29
CA PRO A 18 -7.00 -11.54 -4.21
C PRO A 18 -8.11 -10.71 -3.57
N MET A 19 -8.75 -9.85 -4.36
CA MET A 19 -9.92 -9.11 -3.87
C MET A 19 -11.04 -10.07 -3.48
N SER A 20 -11.72 -9.77 -2.39
CA SER A 20 -12.85 -10.53 -1.83
C SER A 20 -12.50 -11.95 -1.36
N ILE A 21 -11.21 -12.24 -1.16
CA ILE A 21 -10.72 -13.51 -0.63
C ILE A 21 -9.74 -13.22 0.50
N ASN A 22 -10.05 -13.71 1.71
CA ASN A 22 -9.20 -13.52 2.90
C ASN A 22 -8.02 -14.51 2.88
N GLN A 23 -7.11 -14.35 1.93
CA GLN A 23 -5.99 -15.27 1.74
C GLN A 23 -4.73 -14.53 1.29
N LEU A 24 -3.64 -14.74 2.04
CA LEU A 24 -2.31 -14.31 1.61
C LEU A 24 -1.72 -15.30 0.61
N ARG A 25 -1.13 -14.79 -0.45
CA ARG A 25 -0.42 -15.57 -1.47
C ARG A 25 0.93 -14.95 -1.77
N TYR A 26 1.86 -15.75 -2.26
CA TYR A 26 3.05 -15.21 -2.92
C TYR A 26 3.45 -16.00 -4.15
N ILE A 27 4.12 -15.33 -5.05
CA ILE A 27 4.83 -15.92 -6.18
C ILE A 27 6.31 -15.96 -5.80
N ASP A 28 6.91 -17.14 -5.79
CA ASP A 28 8.36 -17.28 -5.74
C ASP A 28 8.92 -16.95 -7.12
N LEU A 29 9.64 -15.83 -7.22
CA LEU A 29 10.10 -15.32 -8.52
C LEU A 29 11.23 -16.14 -9.13
N LYS A 30 11.93 -16.97 -8.34
CA LYS A 30 12.96 -17.89 -8.87
C LYS A 30 12.34 -19.09 -9.56
N SER A 31 11.30 -19.65 -8.97
CA SER A 31 10.66 -20.87 -9.47
C SER A 31 9.40 -20.63 -10.29
N GLY A 32 8.82 -19.42 -10.21
CA GLY A 32 7.52 -19.08 -10.79
C GLY A 32 6.33 -19.75 -10.08
N LYS A 33 6.56 -20.43 -8.96
CA LYS A 33 5.50 -21.14 -8.23
C LYS A 33 4.69 -20.19 -7.36
N ILE A 34 3.38 -20.46 -7.31
CA ILE A 34 2.44 -19.74 -6.43
C ILE A 34 2.22 -20.56 -5.17
N TYR A 35 2.29 -19.89 -4.02
CA TYR A 35 1.99 -20.44 -2.72
C TYR A 35 0.81 -19.69 -2.10
N TYR A 36 -0.04 -20.37 -1.35
CA TYR A 36 -1.16 -19.81 -0.62
C TYR A 36 -1.35 -20.58 0.69
N PHE A 37 -2.00 -19.93 1.65
CA PHE A 37 -2.12 -20.41 3.03
C PHE A 37 -3.59 -20.45 3.40
N GLU A 38 -4.17 -21.64 3.45
CA GLU A 38 -5.61 -21.84 3.71
C GLU A 38 -5.94 -21.83 5.21
N ASP A 39 -4.97 -22.21 6.04
CA ASP A 39 -5.17 -22.34 7.49
C ASP A 39 -5.05 -21.00 8.24
N GLU A 40 -4.62 -19.94 7.57
CA GLU A 40 -4.35 -18.62 8.15
C GLU A 40 -5.23 -17.57 7.47
N GLU A 41 -6.20 -17.05 8.18
CA GLU A 41 -7.07 -16.00 7.66
C GLU A 41 -6.29 -14.70 7.46
N PHE A 42 -6.36 -14.12 6.25
CA PHE A 42 -5.72 -12.87 5.90
C PHE A 42 -6.75 -11.85 5.41
N GLY A 43 -7.21 -11.02 6.32
CA GLY A 43 -8.24 -10.02 6.05
C GLY A 43 -9.56 -10.35 6.75
N SER A 44 -10.55 -9.53 6.48
CA SER A 44 -11.85 -9.57 7.17
C SER A 44 -13.04 -9.32 6.24
N VAL A 45 -12.87 -9.57 4.95
CA VAL A 45 -13.93 -9.42 3.95
C VAL A 45 -15.07 -10.41 4.24
N LYS A 46 -16.29 -9.91 4.37
CA LYS A 46 -17.48 -10.70 4.75
C LYS A 46 -18.35 -11.08 3.55
N TYR A 47 -18.34 -10.28 2.49
CA TYR A 47 -19.16 -10.48 1.29
C TYR A 47 -18.55 -9.75 0.08
N ALA A 48 -18.96 -10.14 -1.12
CA ALA A 48 -18.58 -9.42 -2.33
C ALA A 48 -19.11 -7.97 -2.29
N GLY A 49 -18.23 -7.00 -2.41
CA GLY A 49 -18.58 -5.58 -2.27
C GLY A 49 -18.36 -4.98 -0.89
N ASP A 50 -17.82 -5.74 0.06
CA ASP A 50 -17.36 -5.24 1.36
C ASP A 50 -16.10 -4.37 1.18
N GLY A 51 -16.32 -3.16 0.63
CA GLY A 51 -15.22 -2.28 0.22
C GLY A 51 -14.34 -1.81 1.38
N GLY A 52 -14.89 -1.67 2.59
CA GLY A 52 -14.15 -1.25 3.77
C GLY A 52 -13.09 -2.28 4.19
N ASN A 53 -13.47 -3.54 4.21
CA ASN A 53 -12.61 -4.65 4.63
C ASN A 53 -11.68 -5.17 3.51
N GLN A 54 -11.75 -4.65 2.29
CA GLN A 54 -10.80 -5.01 1.23
C GLN A 54 -9.39 -4.52 1.59
N ILE A 55 -8.42 -5.42 1.51
CA ILE A 55 -6.99 -5.08 1.55
C ILE A 55 -6.60 -4.61 0.16
N THR A 56 -6.19 -3.35 0.05
CA THR A 56 -5.74 -2.74 -1.21
C THR A 56 -4.36 -2.11 -1.09
N ARG A 57 -3.71 -2.24 0.06
CA ARG A 57 -2.43 -1.62 0.39
C ARG A 57 -1.56 -2.65 1.10
N MET A 58 -0.36 -2.86 0.60
CA MET A 58 0.58 -3.83 1.19
C MET A 58 2.03 -3.41 0.91
N VAL A 59 2.92 -3.63 1.88
CA VAL A 59 4.34 -3.34 1.74
C VAL A 59 5.17 -4.29 2.61
N ILE A 60 6.42 -4.55 2.24
CA ILE A 60 7.43 -5.12 3.13
C ILE A 60 8.17 -3.96 3.80
N ALA A 61 8.18 -3.93 5.13
CA ALA A 61 8.81 -2.88 5.92
C ALA A 61 10.29 -3.18 6.24
N SER A 62 10.92 -2.26 6.95
CA SER A 62 12.35 -2.33 7.32
C SER A 62 12.71 -3.51 8.20
N ASP A 63 11.77 -4.00 9.01
CA ASP A 63 11.93 -5.19 9.86
C ASP A 63 11.90 -6.52 9.07
N GLY A 64 11.58 -6.46 7.76
CA GLY A 64 11.48 -7.61 6.87
C GLY A 64 10.13 -8.30 6.90
N ASP A 65 9.18 -7.82 7.69
CA ASP A 65 7.81 -8.31 7.70
C ASP A 65 6.92 -7.51 6.73
N GLY A 66 5.84 -8.15 6.31
CA GLY A 66 4.83 -7.51 5.50
C GLY A 66 3.73 -6.87 6.33
N TYR A 67 3.24 -5.75 5.86
CA TYR A 67 2.11 -5.02 6.42
C TYR A 67 1.05 -4.79 5.37
N ALA A 68 -0.18 -5.11 5.71
CA ALA A 68 -1.35 -4.92 4.86
C ALA A 68 -2.40 -4.11 5.61
N LEU A 69 -3.13 -3.26 4.90
CA LEU A 69 -4.13 -2.37 5.50
C LEU A 69 -5.45 -2.47 4.74
N THR A 70 -6.53 -2.64 5.50
CA THR A 70 -7.90 -2.54 4.96
C THR A 70 -8.22 -1.10 4.52
N ASN A 71 -9.15 -0.97 3.60
CA ASN A 71 -9.55 0.34 3.08
C ASN A 71 -10.08 1.28 4.17
N ASP A 72 -10.79 0.75 5.15
CA ASP A 72 -11.34 1.52 6.25
C ASP A 72 -10.35 1.81 7.38
N GLY A 73 -9.11 1.28 7.29
CA GLY A 73 -8.08 1.49 8.30
C GLY A 73 -8.30 0.75 9.62
N ASN A 74 -9.28 -0.16 9.69
CA ASN A 74 -9.64 -0.85 10.92
C ASN A 74 -8.79 -2.09 11.20
N HIS A 75 -8.08 -2.61 10.18
CA HIS A 75 -7.22 -3.77 10.30
C HIS A 75 -5.86 -3.49 9.66
N LEU A 76 -4.85 -3.24 10.51
CA LEU A 76 -3.44 -3.30 10.12
C LEU A 76 -2.98 -4.73 10.39
N ILE A 77 -2.63 -5.46 9.34
CA ILE A 77 -2.27 -6.88 9.42
C ILE A 77 -0.78 -7.01 9.15
N ARG A 78 -0.05 -7.61 10.09
CA ARG A 78 1.36 -7.99 9.95
C ARG A 78 1.44 -9.45 9.50
N PHE A 79 2.37 -9.77 8.62
CA PHE A 79 2.71 -11.14 8.27
C PHE A 79 4.24 -11.31 8.16
N THR A 80 4.76 -12.43 8.66
CA THR A 80 6.18 -12.74 8.50
C THR A 80 6.48 -13.21 7.08
N THR A 81 7.73 -13.04 6.63
CA THR A 81 8.17 -13.49 5.30
C THR A 81 8.79 -14.89 5.30
N ASP A 82 8.52 -15.67 6.33
CA ASP A 82 8.90 -17.07 6.42
C ASP A 82 8.24 -17.94 5.34
N LYS A 83 8.68 -19.21 5.21
CA LYS A 83 8.06 -20.16 4.27
C LYS A 83 6.56 -20.38 4.56
N LYS A 84 6.19 -20.41 5.84
CA LYS A 84 4.82 -20.35 6.32
C LYS A 84 4.67 -19.04 7.11
N PRO A 85 4.03 -18.00 6.56
CA PRO A 85 3.83 -16.75 7.27
C PRO A 85 3.02 -16.93 8.54
N THR A 86 3.41 -16.21 9.60
CA THR A 86 2.55 -15.97 10.75
C THR A 86 1.80 -14.68 10.52
N ILE A 87 0.47 -14.71 10.62
CA ILE A 87 -0.41 -13.57 10.36
C ILE A 87 -0.94 -13.05 11.70
N THR A 88 -0.85 -11.75 11.91
CA THR A 88 -1.30 -11.09 13.14
C THR A 88 -2.08 -9.83 12.77
N ASP A 89 -3.35 -9.76 13.15
CA ASP A 89 -4.13 -8.52 13.08
C ASP A 89 -3.74 -7.62 14.26
N LEU A 90 -3.09 -6.50 13.97
CA LEU A 90 -2.70 -5.50 14.96
C LEU A 90 -3.87 -4.58 15.35
N GLY A 91 -5.01 -4.68 14.68
CA GLY A 91 -6.21 -3.90 14.91
C GLY A 91 -6.21 -2.54 14.20
N SER A 92 -7.10 -1.67 14.64
CA SER A 92 -7.38 -0.39 14.00
C SER A 92 -6.25 0.61 14.16
N LEU A 93 -6.02 1.38 13.10
CA LEU A 93 -5.26 2.62 13.17
C LEU A 93 -6.04 3.70 13.94
N THR A 94 -5.34 4.70 14.44
CA THR A 94 -5.92 5.85 15.13
C THR A 94 -5.48 7.12 14.42
N ASP A 95 -6.41 8.03 14.15
CA ASP A 95 -6.06 9.35 13.62
C ASP A 95 -5.27 10.16 14.65
N ASP A 96 -4.21 10.82 14.19
CA ASP A 96 -3.51 11.83 15.00
C ASP A 96 -4.45 12.99 15.31
N ALA A 97 -4.42 13.52 16.52
CA ALA A 97 -5.27 14.62 16.95
C ALA A 97 -5.13 15.90 16.10
N ALA A 98 -3.98 16.06 15.42
CA ALA A 98 -3.73 17.17 14.52
C ALA A 98 -4.37 17.01 13.12
N ASN A 99 -4.93 15.87 12.79
CA ASN A 99 -5.48 15.60 11.46
C ASN A 99 -6.71 16.45 11.11
N THR A 100 -7.40 16.99 12.10
CA THR A 100 -8.59 17.86 11.97
C THR A 100 -9.69 17.27 11.08
N LYS A 101 -9.70 17.61 9.77
CA LYS A 101 -10.72 17.18 8.80
C LYS A 101 -10.33 15.94 7.98
N TYR A 102 -9.10 15.46 8.13
CA TYR A 102 -8.61 14.29 7.38
C TYR A 102 -8.58 13.07 8.29
N SER A 103 -9.17 11.98 7.83
CA SER A 103 -9.19 10.72 8.58
C SER A 103 -8.70 9.57 7.71
N ILE A 104 -7.91 8.68 8.33
CA ILE A 104 -7.47 7.43 7.75
C ILE A 104 -8.67 6.52 7.42
N HIS A 105 -9.79 6.69 8.13
CA HIS A 105 -11.02 5.90 7.96
C HIS A 105 -11.96 6.47 6.91
N SER A 106 -11.60 7.58 6.26
CA SER A 106 -12.46 8.25 5.28
C SER A 106 -12.71 7.37 4.06
N ARG A 107 -13.99 7.10 3.77
CA ARG A 107 -14.40 6.32 2.59
C ARG A 107 -13.89 6.90 1.26
N GLY A 108 -13.72 8.23 1.18
CA GLY A 108 -13.14 8.88 0.01
C GLY A 108 -11.67 8.55 -0.24
N GLY A 109 -10.98 7.99 0.75
CA GLY A 109 -9.60 7.54 0.66
C GLY A 109 -9.41 6.07 0.31
N TYR A 110 -10.48 5.30 0.11
CA TYR A 110 -10.40 3.87 -0.20
C TYR A 110 -9.62 3.63 -1.51
N GLY A 111 -8.78 2.61 -1.52
CA GLY A 111 -7.76 2.39 -2.56
C GLY A 111 -6.47 3.16 -2.26
N GLY A 112 -5.66 3.36 -3.29
CA GLY A 112 -4.30 3.86 -3.10
C GLY A 112 -3.35 2.74 -2.71
N ASP A 113 -2.19 3.10 -2.19
CA ASP A 113 -1.13 2.16 -1.87
C ASP A 113 -0.31 2.60 -0.65
N MET A 114 0.64 1.76 -0.24
CA MET A 114 1.43 1.98 0.95
C MET A 114 2.90 1.66 0.70
N VAL A 115 3.79 2.53 1.18
CA VAL A 115 5.25 2.33 1.17
C VAL A 115 5.80 2.44 2.59
N ALA A 116 7.04 2.02 2.82
CA ALA A 116 7.68 2.05 4.14
C ALA A 116 8.98 2.85 4.12
N ASP A 117 9.38 3.41 5.27
CA ASP A 117 10.71 3.99 5.49
C ASP A 117 11.61 3.06 6.35
N ALA A 118 12.87 3.46 6.52
CA ALA A 118 13.83 2.73 7.33
C ALA A 118 13.67 2.95 8.85
N SER A 119 12.66 3.71 9.28
CA SER A 119 12.43 4.12 10.68
C SER A 119 11.09 3.61 11.21
N ASP A 120 10.65 2.46 10.73
CA ASP A 120 9.41 1.77 11.15
C ASP A 120 8.14 2.61 10.96
N ASN A 121 8.11 3.42 9.90
CA ASN A 121 6.89 4.09 9.48
C ASN A 121 6.39 3.56 8.14
N LEU A 122 5.07 3.56 8.02
CA LEU A 122 4.37 3.34 6.76
C LEU A 122 3.83 4.67 6.24
N TYR A 123 3.84 4.85 4.93
CA TYR A 123 3.22 6.00 4.29
C TYR A 123 2.08 5.51 3.41
N LEU A 124 0.86 5.81 3.82
CA LEU A 124 -0.33 5.54 3.03
C LEU A 124 -0.58 6.69 2.07
N ILE A 125 -0.62 6.38 0.79
CA ILE A 125 -1.02 7.29 -0.30
C ILE A 125 -2.44 6.90 -0.71
N THR A 126 -3.43 7.64 -0.26
CA THR A 126 -4.85 7.32 -0.51
C THR A 126 -5.28 7.61 -1.95
N ALA A 127 -6.34 6.96 -2.42
CA ALA A 127 -6.87 7.19 -3.77
C ALA A 127 -7.22 8.67 -4.03
N ASN A 128 -7.67 9.40 -3.01
CA ASN A 128 -7.96 10.83 -3.07
C ASN A 128 -6.75 11.73 -2.78
N ARG A 129 -5.52 11.19 -2.95
CA ARG A 129 -4.25 11.93 -2.95
C ARG A 129 -3.81 12.50 -1.60
N ASN A 130 -4.36 12.03 -0.49
CA ASN A 130 -3.85 12.36 0.84
C ASN A 130 -2.72 11.41 1.21
N VAL A 131 -1.75 11.92 1.97
CA VAL A 131 -0.64 11.12 2.50
C VAL A 131 -0.69 11.12 4.02
N PHE A 132 -0.68 9.91 4.58
CA PHE A 132 -0.60 9.70 6.02
C PHE A 132 0.70 8.98 6.36
N LYS A 133 1.43 9.50 7.33
CA LYS A 133 2.54 8.79 7.97
C LYS A 133 1.98 8.01 9.16
N ILE A 134 2.24 6.71 9.19
CA ILE A 134 1.74 5.78 10.20
C ILE A 134 2.95 5.22 10.93
N ASN A 135 3.02 5.42 12.24
CA ASN A 135 4.00 4.71 13.06
C ASN A 135 3.45 3.31 13.40
N ILE A 136 4.22 2.27 13.11
CA ILE A 136 3.78 0.88 13.25
C ILE A 136 3.46 0.53 14.72
N ASP A 137 4.30 0.96 15.66
CA ASP A 137 4.15 0.59 17.07
C ASP A 137 2.94 1.25 17.72
N SER A 138 2.78 2.56 17.54
CA SER A 138 1.67 3.31 18.13
C SER A 138 0.38 3.19 17.33
N LYS A 139 0.45 2.79 16.06
CA LYS A 139 -0.65 2.74 15.08
C LYS A 139 -1.33 4.11 14.88
N VAL A 140 -0.62 5.18 15.13
CA VAL A 140 -1.11 6.54 14.92
C VAL A 140 -0.82 6.96 13.48
N ALA A 141 -1.87 7.39 12.77
CA ALA A 141 -1.82 7.88 11.40
C ALA A 141 -1.89 9.42 11.38
N LYS A 142 -0.79 10.06 11.05
CA LYS A 142 -0.68 11.51 10.93
C LYS A 142 -0.83 11.94 9.48
N HIS A 143 -1.82 12.76 9.17
CA HIS A 143 -1.94 13.40 7.85
C HIS A 143 -0.78 14.38 7.65
N ILE A 144 0.08 14.13 6.67
CA ILE A 144 1.23 14.99 6.35
C ILE A 144 0.96 15.94 5.19
N GLY A 145 -0.12 15.74 4.45
CA GLY A 145 -0.57 16.65 3.40
C GLY A 145 -1.30 15.94 2.27
N SER A 146 -1.66 16.73 1.26
CA SER A 146 -2.24 16.24 0.01
C SER A 146 -1.28 16.51 -1.14
N ILE A 147 -1.16 15.55 -2.06
CA ILE A 147 -0.28 15.65 -3.22
C ILE A 147 -0.82 16.74 -4.17
N LYS A 148 0.05 17.68 -4.52
CA LYS A 148 -0.22 18.79 -5.45
C LYS A 148 0.39 18.50 -6.82
N GLY A 149 -0.12 19.14 -7.88
CA GLY A 149 0.43 18.99 -9.22
C GLY A 149 -0.04 17.75 -10.00
N LEU A 150 -0.86 16.89 -9.39
CA LEU A 150 -1.50 15.79 -10.10
C LEU A 150 -2.65 16.31 -10.98
N PRO A 151 -2.83 15.76 -12.19
CA PRO A 151 -3.90 16.18 -13.09
C PRO A 151 -5.28 15.85 -12.52
N GLN A 152 -6.28 16.53 -13.05
CA GLN A 152 -7.67 16.23 -12.73
C GLN A 152 -7.98 14.77 -13.08
N GLY A 153 -8.72 14.09 -12.20
CA GLY A 153 -9.09 12.68 -12.38
C GLY A 153 -7.99 11.67 -12.00
N PHE A 154 -6.81 12.13 -11.56
CA PHE A 154 -5.81 11.22 -11.03
C PHE A 154 -6.27 10.65 -9.69
N SER A 155 -6.53 9.36 -9.64
CA SER A 155 -6.80 8.59 -8.43
C SER A 155 -5.61 7.66 -8.20
N THR A 156 -4.89 7.82 -7.10
CA THR A 156 -3.72 6.97 -6.80
C THR A 156 -4.15 5.53 -6.68
N ASN A 157 -3.43 4.64 -7.35
CA ASN A 157 -3.72 3.21 -7.35
C ASN A 157 -2.53 2.40 -6.83
N GLY A 158 -1.36 2.54 -7.41
CA GLY A 158 -0.12 1.93 -6.93
C GLY A 158 0.95 2.97 -6.61
N ALA A 159 1.86 2.63 -5.70
CA ALA A 159 2.98 3.47 -5.31
C ALA A 159 4.24 2.63 -5.07
N MET A 160 5.40 3.15 -5.46
CA MET A 160 6.70 2.55 -5.18
C MET A 160 7.73 3.62 -4.88
N VAL A 161 8.78 3.26 -4.14
CA VAL A 161 9.86 4.18 -3.75
C VAL A 161 10.94 4.20 -4.81
N GLU A 162 11.36 5.38 -5.27
CA GLU A 162 12.54 5.54 -6.10
C GLU A 162 13.80 5.23 -5.28
N GLU A 163 14.74 4.48 -5.85
CA GLU A 163 15.90 3.96 -5.12
C GLU A 163 16.73 5.08 -4.48
N GLY A 164 17.01 4.94 -3.17
CA GLY A 164 17.86 5.85 -2.41
C GLY A 164 17.28 7.25 -2.18
N SER A 165 15.95 7.39 -2.24
CA SER A 165 15.29 8.68 -2.10
C SER A 165 13.98 8.60 -1.30
N SER A 166 13.42 9.76 -0.95
CA SER A 166 12.06 9.92 -0.42
C SER A 166 11.02 10.15 -1.52
N VAL A 167 11.37 9.88 -2.77
CA VAL A 167 10.50 10.10 -3.92
C VAL A 167 9.64 8.85 -4.17
N ILE A 168 8.37 9.08 -4.33
CA ILE A 168 7.37 8.07 -4.63
C ILE A 168 6.95 8.18 -6.08
N ILE A 169 6.95 7.07 -6.79
CA ILE A 169 6.36 6.95 -8.13
C ILE A 169 4.97 6.35 -7.95
N ALA A 170 3.95 7.04 -8.45
CA ALA A 170 2.56 6.62 -8.32
C ALA A 170 1.90 6.40 -9.67
N SER A 171 1.08 5.37 -9.76
CA SER A 171 0.16 5.09 -10.87
C SER A 171 -1.23 5.60 -10.57
N SER A 172 -2.03 5.80 -11.61
CA SER A 172 -3.45 6.12 -11.50
C SER A 172 -4.31 4.93 -11.88
N GLU A 173 -5.52 4.87 -11.33
CA GLU A 173 -6.57 3.96 -11.75
C GLU A 173 -6.93 4.11 -13.25
N SER A 174 -6.72 5.29 -13.82
CA SER A 174 -6.89 5.57 -15.24
C SER A 174 -5.54 5.72 -15.96
N THR A 175 -5.54 5.57 -17.29
CA THR A 175 -4.34 5.66 -18.14
C THR A 175 -3.84 7.11 -18.30
N ILE A 176 -3.63 7.82 -17.20
CA ILE A 176 -3.16 9.22 -17.19
C ILE A 176 -1.62 9.29 -17.25
N GLY A 177 -0.95 8.23 -16.81
CA GLY A 177 0.52 8.15 -16.71
C GLY A 177 0.99 8.03 -15.28
N TYR A 178 2.32 7.94 -15.15
CA TYR A 178 2.97 7.87 -13.86
C TYR A 178 3.45 9.24 -13.43
N TYR A 179 3.30 9.51 -12.14
CA TYR A 179 3.74 10.75 -11.51
C TYR A 179 4.67 10.43 -10.34
N ARG A 180 5.66 11.27 -10.12
CA ARG A 180 6.54 11.17 -8.95
C ARG A 180 6.37 12.39 -8.06
N PHE A 181 6.52 12.21 -6.77
CA PHE A 181 6.50 13.27 -5.77
C PHE A 181 7.40 12.92 -4.60
N ASP A 182 8.02 13.91 -4.01
CA ASP A 182 8.83 13.76 -2.79
C ASP A 182 7.92 13.84 -1.56
N LEU A 183 8.10 12.93 -0.59
CA LEU A 183 7.32 12.88 0.66
C LEU A 183 7.44 14.14 1.52
N ASN A 184 8.53 14.92 1.36
CA ASN A 184 8.72 16.15 2.13
C ASN A 184 8.00 17.35 1.51
N THR A 185 7.86 17.40 0.20
CA THR A 185 7.26 18.54 -0.52
C THR A 185 5.83 18.28 -0.99
N LEU A 186 5.49 17.02 -1.24
CA LEU A 186 4.23 16.55 -1.81
C LEU A 186 3.87 17.24 -3.15
N GLN A 187 4.88 17.66 -3.89
CA GLN A 187 4.72 18.27 -5.21
C GLN A 187 5.00 17.23 -6.29
N ALA A 188 3.99 16.94 -7.12
CA ALA A 188 4.08 15.94 -8.16
C ALA A 188 4.52 16.52 -9.51
N GLU A 189 5.27 15.71 -10.25
CA GLU A 189 5.61 15.93 -11.64
C GLU A 189 5.45 14.63 -12.45
N LYS A 190 5.25 14.76 -13.77
CA LYS A 190 5.08 13.59 -14.64
C LYS A 190 6.40 12.88 -14.89
N VAL A 191 6.43 11.55 -14.72
CA VAL A 191 7.66 10.76 -14.90
C VAL A 191 8.00 10.53 -16.37
N SER A 192 7.01 10.23 -17.21
CA SER A 192 7.24 9.98 -18.63
C SER A 192 6.15 10.55 -19.51
N SER A 193 6.53 10.88 -20.73
CA SER A 193 5.65 11.39 -21.77
C SER A 193 5.59 10.50 -23.02
N SER A 194 6.38 9.44 -23.09
CA SER A 194 6.46 8.57 -24.26
C SER A 194 6.33 7.10 -23.87
N GLY A 195 5.51 6.38 -24.57
CA GLY A 195 5.27 4.97 -24.38
C GLY A 195 3.84 4.68 -23.94
N ASP A 196 3.46 3.40 -24.03
CA ASP A 196 2.16 2.94 -23.61
C ASP A 196 2.02 3.02 -22.08
N VAL A 197 1.04 3.79 -21.64
CA VAL A 197 0.67 3.84 -20.24
C VAL A 197 -0.38 2.75 -20.00
N PHE A 198 -0.04 1.78 -19.20
CA PHE A 198 -1.01 0.77 -18.79
C PHE A 198 -1.53 1.07 -17.37
N ASN A 199 -2.74 0.63 -17.14
CA ASN A 199 -3.41 0.78 -15.86
C ASN A 199 -2.85 -0.27 -14.88
N ALA A 200 -1.96 0.15 -13.98
CA ALA A 200 -1.42 -0.69 -12.93
C ALA A 200 -2.36 -0.66 -11.71
N SER A 201 -2.83 -1.82 -11.27
CA SER A 201 -3.66 -1.92 -10.07
C SER A 201 -2.85 -1.74 -8.77
N ASP A 202 -1.53 -1.91 -8.87
CA ASP A 202 -0.60 -1.74 -7.78
C ASP A 202 0.83 -1.66 -8.31
N LEU A 203 1.76 -1.13 -7.50
CA LEU A 203 3.20 -1.10 -7.75
C LEU A 203 3.92 -1.60 -6.50
N ALA A 204 4.99 -2.34 -6.69
CA ALA A 204 5.80 -2.82 -5.56
C ALA A 204 7.28 -2.86 -5.93
N ASN A 205 8.13 -2.47 -5.00
CA ASN A 205 9.56 -2.72 -5.04
C ASN A 205 10.14 -2.95 -3.64
N GLY A 206 11.41 -3.25 -3.54
CA GLY A 206 12.09 -3.49 -2.26
C GLY A 206 12.86 -2.29 -1.73
N ASN A 207 12.50 -1.08 -2.12
CA ASN A 207 13.14 0.14 -1.66
C ASN A 207 12.37 0.74 -0.48
N LEU A 208 13.11 1.41 0.41
CA LEU A 208 12.57 2.17 1.55
C LEU A 208 12.73 3.67 1.27
N ALA A 209 11.73 4.47 1.70
CA ALA A 209 11.71 5.92 1.56
C ALA A 209 12.60 6.64 2.58
#